data_09135e386723d9a72ad763ace737379a
#
_entry.id   09135e386723d9a72ad763ace737379a
#
_cell.length_a   1.000
_cell.length_b   1.000
_cell.length_c   1.000
_cell.angle_alpha   90.00
_cell.angle_beta   90.00
_cell.angle_gamma   90.00
#
_symmetry.space_group_name_H-M   'P 1'
#
loop_
_entity.id
_entity.type
_entity.pdbx_description
1 polymer ?
#
loop_
_entity_poly.entity_id
_entity_poly.type
_entity_poly.pdbx_seq_one_letter_code
_entity_poly.pdbx_strand_id
1 'polypeptide(L)'
;QETYYHEFRANSWKYTENGYFFMEEYHPAGYDGPSGYRAFRVVPLNKKCRELNRKYILPFGYTLNKLFTSNWSEKNYDGINFYDVFDRLLSMEEKTDEFKEGKTYEIPKESFETIFQKYFNISAEILQTGTVFHTEIQTYRYRTRGIVYDFAPTPYIPYPEVVSYIENQDGTITLEVNAVWPQKELDQAFCHSVTIRLLDKDRFQYVSNYVSRSEIEVTWYTERLSDEKWEECYGDN
;
A
#
# COMPACT_ATOMS: atom_id res chain seq x y z
N GLN A 1 15.77 39.12 -0.51
CA GLN A 1 15.56 37.67 -0.75
C GLN A 1 16.73 36.94 -0.10
N GLU A 2 16.56 36.44 1.12
CA GLU A 2 17.55 35.58 1.78
C GLU A 2 17.45 34.20 1.13
N THR A 3 18.50 33.82 0.43
CA THR A 3 18.64 32.47 -0.12
C THR A 3 19.12 31.59 1.02
N TYR A 4 18.25 30.80 1.59
CA TYR A 4 18.62 29.76 2.56
C TYR A 4 19.37 28.67 1.81
N TYR A 5 20.66 28.62 1.95
CA TYR A 5 21.48 27.46 1.59
C TYR A 5 21.26 26.41 2.68
N HIS A 6 20.51 25.38 2.40
CA HIS A 6 20.57 24.17 3.21
C HIS A 6 21.91 23.50 2.94
N GLU A 7 22.86 23.62 3.87
CA GLU A 7 24.04 22.79 3.84
C GLU A 7 23.62 21.34 4.15
N PHE A 8 23.54 20.54 3.11
CA PHE A 8 23.40 19.10 3.26
C PHE A 8 24.74 18.54 3.74
N ARG A 9 24.88 18.26 5.01
CA ARG A 9 25.99 17.45 5.52
C ARG A 9 25.55 16.01 5.54
N ALA A 10 26.03 15.21 4.61
CA ALA A 10 25.89 13.77 4.69
C ALA A 10 26.79 13.26 5.83
N ASN A 11 26.18 12.83 6.96
CA ASN A 11 26.92 12.21 8.05
C ASN A 11 27.31 10.77 7.71
N SER A 12 26.51 10.11 6.89
CA SER A 12 26.79 8.78 6.35
C SER A 12 26.24 8.67 4.94
N TRP A 13 26.90 7.88 4.11
CA TRP A 13 26.42 7.53 2.79
C TRP A 13 26.78 6.08 2.48
N LYS A 14 25.90 5.42 1.74
CA LYS A 14 26.08 4.05 1.29
C LYS A 14 25.67 3.94 -0.16
N TYR A 15 26.52 3.30 -0.95
CA TYR A 15 26.23 2.94 -2.33
C TYR A 15 25.95 1.43 -2.42
N THR A 16 24.90 1.02 -3.14
CA THR A 16 24.56 -0.38 -3.33
C THR A 16 24.90 -0.86 -4.73
N GLU A 17 25.09 -2.18 -4.88
CA GLU A 17 25.33 -2.80 -6.19
C GLU A 17 24.18 -2.59 -7.18
N ASN A 18 22.97 -2.40 -6.68
CA ASN A 18 21.77 -2.12 -7.51
C ASN A 18 21.65 -0.64 -7.92
N GLY A 19 22.68 0.18 -7.66
CA GLY A 19 22.75 1.55 -8.14
C GLY A 19 21.95 2.55 -7.31
N TYR A 20 21.82 2.32 -6.00
CA TYR A 20 21.28 3.30 -5.06
C TYR A 20 22.37 3.98 -4.26
N PHE A 21 22.14 5.24 -3.96
CA PHE A 21 22.87 6.03 -3.02
C PHE A 21 21.93 6.42 -1.87
N PHE A 22 22.26 6.01 -0.64
CA PHE A 22 21.53 6.38 0.57
C PHE A 22 22.31 7.47 1.28
N MET A 23 21.59 8.47 1.79
CA MET A 23 22.16 9.59 2.51
C MET A 23 21.29 9.90 3.73
N GLU A 24 21.93 10.08 4.88
CA GLU A 24 21.29 10.61 6.07
C GLU A 24 21.11 12.11 5.94
N GLU A 25 19.87 12.61 6.08
CA GLU A 25 19.60 14.04 6.15
C GLU A 25 20.00 14.59 7.53
N TYR A 26 20.88 15.59 7.52
CA TYR A 26 21.19 16.34 8.72
C TYR A 26 20.10 17.39 8.98
N HIS A 27 19.61 17.43 10.22
CA HIS A 27 18.76 18.50 10.69
C HIS A 27 19.59 19.52 11.46
N PRO A 28 19.39 20.85 11.21
CA PRO A 28 20.13 21.88 11.92
C PRO A 28 19.86 21.82 13.43
N ALA A 29 20.82 22.29 14.22
CA ALA A 29 20.73 22.33 15.68
C ALA A 29 19.44 23.04 16.13
N GLY A 30 18.66 22.39 16.98
CA GLY A 30 17.34 22.86 17.47
C GLY A 30 16.14 22.19 16.80
N TYR A 31 16.35 21.25 15.87
CA TYR A 31 15.30 20.40 15.35
C TYR A 31 15.29 19.06 16.09
N ASP A 32 14.24 18.83 16.89
CA ASP A 32 14.09 17.60 17.70
C ASP A 32 13.41 16.44 16.93
N GLY A 33 13.26 16.57 15.62
CA GLY A 33 12.69 15.54 14.77
C GLY A 33 13.69 14.41 14.46
N PRO A 34 13.19 13.23 14.10
CA PRO A 34 14.07 12.11 13.73
C PRO A 34 14.88 12.43 12.48
N SER A 35 16.15 11.96 12.45
CA SER A 35 16.98 12.01 11.25
C SER A 35 16.27 11.31 10.09
N GLY A 36 16.18 11.96 8.94
CA GLY A 36 15.63 11.39 7.72
C GLY A 36 16.69 10.70 6.90
N TYR A 37 16.34 9.64 6.20
CA TYR A 37 17.20 9.03 5.18
C TYR A 37 16.56 9.18 3.82
N ARG A 38 17.36 9.53 2.82
CA ARG A 38 16.95 9.56 1.41
C ARG A 38 17.68 8.52 0.61
N ALA A 39 16.97 7.95 -0.32
CA ALA A 39 17.52 7.06 -1.32
C ALA A 39 17.47 7.74 -2.69
N PHE A 40 18.60 7.72 -3.38
CA PHE A 40 18.72 8.23 -4.74
C PHE A 40 19.16 7.10 -5.65
N ARG A 41 18.45 6.91 -6.75
CA ARG A 41 18.87 5.98 -7.78
C ARG A 41 19.86 6.64 -8.71
N VAL A 42 21.07 6.11 -8.77
CA VAL A 42 22.14 6.62 -9.64
C VAL A 42 21.93 6.17 -11.09
N VAL A 43 21.44 4.93 -11.26
CA VAL A 43 21.04 4.42 -12.58
C VAL A 43 19.53 4.57 -12.71
N PRO A 44 19.02 5.46 -13.59
CA PRO A 44 17.59 5.66 -13.74
C PRO A 44 16.87 4.39 -14.16
N LEU A 45 15.71 4.12 -13.55
CA LEU A 45 14.81 3.08 -14.02
C LEU A 45 14.36 3.34 -15.45
N ASN A 46 14.11 2.26 -16.19
CA ASN A 46 13.46 2.31 -17.49
C ASN A 46 12.16 3.16 -17.40
N LYS A 47 11.92 3.99 -18.42
CA LYS A 47 10.74 4.85 -18.49
C LYS A 47 9.44 4.05 -18.33
N LYS A 48 9.35 2.90 -18.99
CA LYS A 48 8.18 2.01 -18.91
C LYS A 48 7.97 1.48 -17.49
N CYS A 49 9.04 1.06 -16.80
CA CYS A 49 8.94 0.61 -15.39
C CYS A 49 8.39 1.72 -14.48
N ARG A 50 8.85 2.97 -14.66
CA ARG A 50 8.33 4.11 -13.90
C ARG A 50 6.84 4.38 -14.16
N GLU A 51 6.40 4.24 -15.42
CA GLU A 51 4.99 4.40 -15.80
C GLU A 51 4.12 3.30 -15.18
N LEU A 52 4.59 2.04 -15.24
CA LEU A 52 3.91 0.90 -14.64
C LEU A 52 3.83 1.03 -13.11
N ASN A 53 4.93 1.45 -12.47
CA ASN A 53 4.96 1.70 -11.03
C ASN A 53 3.93 2.75 -10.61
N ARG A 54 3.91 3.89 -11.31
CA ARG A 54 2.98 4.99 -11.03
C ARG A 54 1.53 4.57 -11.20
N LYS A 55 1.24 3.80 -12.26
CA LYS A 55 -0.14 3.44 -12.61
C LYS A 55 -0.70 2.32 -11.73
N TYR A 56 0.13 1.31 -11.39
CA TYR A 56 -0.38 0.07 -10.81
C TYR A 56 0.09 -0.21 -9.38
N ILE A 57 1.25 0.29 -8.97
CA ILE A 57 1.80 -0.07 -7.65
C ILE A 57 1.64 1.07 -6.64
N LEU A 58 2.04 2.29 -7.00
CA LEU A 58 1.98 3.44 -6.08
C LEU A 58 0.58 3.75 -5.53
N PRO A 59 -0.54 3.57 -6.27
CA PRO A 59 -1.87 3.87 -5.70
C PRO A 59 -2.21 3.04 -4.47
N PHE A 60 -1.77 1.79 -4.39
CA PHE A 60 -1.89 0.96 -3.19
C PHE A 60 -0.72 1.17 -2.22
N GLY A 61 0.51 1.09 -2.71
CA GLY A 61 1.71 1.15 -1.88
C GLY A 61 1.71 0.08 -0.78
N TYR A 62 2.37 0.39 0.34
CA TYR A 62 2.48 -0.53 1.48
C TYR A 62 1.81 -0.01 2.76
N THR A 63 1.22 1.19 2.72
CA THR A 63 0.66 1.85 3.90
C THR A 63 -0.69 1.24 4.28
N LEU A 64 -0.82 0.75 5.51
CA LEU A 64 -2.07 0.28 6.12
C LEU A 64 -2.83 -0.78 5.31
N ASN A 65 -2.12 -1.56 4.49
CA ASN A 65 -2.69 -2.70 3.78
C ASN A 65 -1.62 -3.77 3.55
N LYS A 66 -2.07 -5.01 3.36
CA LYS A 66 -1.21 -6.17 3.08
C LYS A 66 -1.26 -6.63 1.63
N LEU A 67 -1.85 -5.85 0.71
CA LEU A 67 -2.05 -6.30 -0.68
C LEU A 67 -0.74 -6.74 -1.35
N PHE A 68 0.34 -5.99 -1.15
CA PHE A 68 1.64 -6.27 -1.78
C PHE A 68 2.67 -6.91 -0.82
N THR A 69 2.29 -7.14 0.44
CA THR A 69 3.15 -7.82 1.42
C THR A 69 2.66 -9.23 1.77
N SER A 70 1.57 -9.70 1.15
CA SER A 70 1.02 -11.04 1.29
C SER A 70 0.95 -11.77 -0.05
N ASN A 71 0.99 -13.11 0.00
CA ASN A 71 0.75 -13.94 -1.16
C ASN A 71 -0.75 -14.13 -1.36
N TRP A 72 -1.24 -13.81 -2.54
CA TRP A 72 -2.64 -14.00 -2.90
C TRP A 72 -2.82 -14.11 -4.42
N SER A 73 -3.96 -14.61 -4.85
CA SER A 73 -4.37 -14.68 -6.26
C SER A 73 -5.89 -14.61 -6.39
N GLU A 74 -6.42 -14.43 -7.61
CA GLU A 74 -7.86 -14.52 -7.93
C GLU A 74 -8.52 -15.82 -7.44
N LYS A 75 -7.74 -16.87 -7.16
CA LYS A 75 -8.22 -18.16 -6.66
C LYS A 75 -8.17 -18.26 -5.14
N ASN A 76 -7.39 -17.41 -4.50
CA ASN A 76 -7.21 -17.41 -3.05
C ASN A 76 -6.79 -16.02 -2.57
N TYR A 77 -7.65 -15.38 -1.78
CA TYR A 77 -7.43 -14.09 -1.15
C TYR A 77 -7.02 -14.19 0.32
N ASP A 78 -6.52 -15.34 0.78
CA ASP A 78 -6.08 -15.55 2.16
C ASP A 78 -5.02 -14.50 2.54
N GLY A 79 -5.13 -13.97 3.76
CA GLY A 79 -4.24 -12.94 4.28
C GLY A 79 -4.55 -11.51 3.81
N ILE A 80 -5.59 -11.32 2.97
CA ILE A 80 -6.07 -10.00 2.56
C ILE A 80 -7.20 -9.54 3.48
N ASN A 81 -7.02 -8.38 4.11
CA ASN A 81 -8.10 -7.68 4.79
C ASN A 81 -8.85 -6.82 3.77
N PHE A 82 -10.09 -7.19 3.45
CA PHE A 82 -10.87 -6.48 2.44
C PHE A 82 -11.22 -5.03 2.86
N TYR A 83 -11.32 -4.74 4.14
CA TYR A 83 -11.56 -3.36 4.56
C TYR A 83 -10.34 -2.46 4.33
N ASP A 84 -9.12 -3.00 4.50
CA ASP A 84 -7.89 -2.24 4.17
C ASP A 84 -7.78 -1.99 2.66
N VAL A 85 -8.16 -2.98 1.86
CA VAL A 85 -8.24 -2.84 0.41
C VAL A 85 -9.33 -1.81 0.04
N PHE A 86 -10.49 -1.86 0.69
CA PHE A 86 -11.57 -0.89 0.48
C PHE A 86 -11.14 0.54 0.76
N ASP A 87 -10.42 0.80 1.86
CA ASP A 87 -9.86 2.12 2.17
C ASP A 87 -9.00 2.66 1.01
N ARG A 88 -8.18 1.79 0.42
CA ARG A 88 -7.34 2.16 -0.73
C ARG A 88 -8.14 2.39 -2.00
N LEU A 89 -9.15 1.55 -2.25
CA LEU A 89 -10.05 1.74 -3.39
C LEU A 89 -10.84 3.04 -3.27
N LEU A 90 -11.32 3.40 -2.08
CA LEU A 90 -11.96 4.70 -1.83
C LEU A 90 -11.02 5.87 -2.15
N SER A 91 -9.74 5.75 -1.75
CA SER A 91 -8.74 6.76 -2.07
C SER A 91 -8.49 6.88 -3.58
N MET A 92 -8.44 5.75 -4.30
CA MET A 92 -8.27 5.74 -5.76
C MET A 92 -9.47 6.32 -6.52
N GLU A 93 -10.66 6.22 -5.94
CA GLU A 93 -11.91 6.76 -6.49
C GLU A 93 -12.24 8.18 -5.96
N GLU A 94 -11.34 8.79 -5.18
CA GLU A 94 -11.53 10.11 -4.56
C GLU A 94 -12.78 10.21 -3.68
N LYS A 95 -13.10 9.10 -2.96
CA LYS A 95 -14.30 8.97 -2.12
C LYS A 95 -14.01 8.91 -0.62
N THR A 96 -12.80 9.19 -0.20
CA THR A 96 -12.41 9.11 1.22
C THR A 96 -13.17 10.08 2.12
N ASP A 97 -13.52 11.26 1.61
CA ASP A 97 -14.22 12.30 2.37
C ASP A 97 -15.69 11.95 2.68
N GLU A 98 -16.24 10.89 2.07
CA GLU A 98 -17.58 10.39 2.37
C GLU A 98 -17.66 9.72 3.75
N PHE A 99 -16.52 9.33 4.33
CA PHE A 99 -16.43 8.53 5.55
C PHE A 99 -15.64 9.25 6.65
N LYS A 100 -16.27 9.45 7.80
CA LYS A 100 -15.64 10.10 8.96
C LYS A 100 -15.03 9.07 9.90
N GLU A 101 -13.87 9.42 10.47
CA GLU A 101 -13.21 8.62 11.49
C GLU A 101 -14.14 8.25 12.66
N GLY A 102 -13.94 7.05 13.20
CA GLY A 102 -14.67 6.56 14.37
C GLY A 102 -16.16 6.32 14.14
N LYS A 103 -16.60 6.20 12.90
CA LYS A 103 -17.99 5.90 12.54
C LYS A 103 -18.14 4.53 11.88
N THR A 104 -19.28 3.90 12.15
CA THR A 104 -19.71 2.69 11.47
C THR A 104 -20.71 3.05 10.37
N TYR A 105 -20.55 2.42 9.21
CA TYR A 105 -21.38 2.61 8.03
C TYR A 105 -21.95 1.28 7.56
N GLU A 106 -23.16 1.34 7.02
CA GLU A 106 -23.80 0.25 6.29
C GLU A 106 -23.71 0.57 4.79
N ILE A 107 -22.71 -0.03 4.13
CA ILE A 107 -22.47 0.20 2.70
C ILE A 107 -23.37 -0.71 1.89
N PRO A 108 -24.20 -0.20 0.97
CA PRO A 108 -25.02 -1.02 0.10
C PRO A 108 -24.18 -2.04 -0.65
N LYS A 109 -24.69 -3.28 -0.74
CA LYS A 109 -24.03 -4.41 -1.40
C LYS A 109 -23.48 -4.04 -2.77
N GLU A 110 -24.30 -3.45 -3.62
CA GLU A 110 -23.91 -3.08 -4.98
C GLU A 110 -22.73 -2.09 -4.99
N SER A 111 -22.73 -1.10 -4.09
CA SER A 111 -21.67 -0.08 -4.00
C SER A 111 -20.33 -0.69 -3.58
N PHE A 112 -20.33 -1.57 -2.57
CA PHE A 112 -19.15 -2.23 -2.08
C PHE A 112 -18.57 -3.21 -3.12
N GLU A 113 -19.41 -4.08 -3.67
CA GLU A 113 -18.98 -5.09 -4.63
C GLU A 113 -18.49 -4.47 -5.95
N THR A 114 -19.18 -3.44 -6.45
CA THR A 114 -18.79 -2.77 -7.71
C THR A 114 -17.40 -2.14 -7.63
N ILE A 115 -17.05 -1.49 -6.50
CA ILE A 115 -15.72 -0.88 -6.35
C ILE A 115 -14.63 -1.95 -6.33
N PHE A 116 -14.86 -3.11 -5.70
CA PHE A 116 -13.93 -4.23 -5.74
C PHE A 116 -13.81 -4.82 -7.14
N GLN A 117 -14.92 -5.13 -7.80
CA GLN A 117 -14.96 -5.77 -9.11
C GLN A 117 -14.35 -4.91 -10.22
N LYS A 118 -14.26 -3.60 -10.01
CA LYS A 118 -13.54 -2.70 -10.91
C LYS A 118 -12.04 -3.04 -10.96
N TYR A 119 -11.44 -3.44 -9.83
CA TYR A 119 -10.01 -3.67 -9.69
C TYR A 119 -9.59 -5.12 -9.44
N PHE A 120 -10.55 -6.01 -9.16
CA PHE A 120 -10.32 -7.42 -8.89
C PHE A 120 -11.38 -8.29 -9.56
N ASN A 121 -10.98 -9.46 -10.02
CA ASN A 121 -11.93 -10.48 -10.47
C ASN A 121 -12.39 -11.29 -9.24
N ILE A 122 -13.22 -10.69 -8.40
CA ILE A 122 -13.67 -11.25 -7.12
C ILE A 122 -15.18 -11.43 -7.10
N SER A 123 -15.64 -12.57 -6.57
CA SER A 123 -17.08 -12.83 -6.42
C SER A 123 -17.64 -12.15 -5.16
N ALA A 124 -18.97 -11.89 -5.19
CA ALA A 124 -19.68 -11.41 -4.03
C ALA A 124 -19.55 -12.36 -2.83
N GLU A 125 -19.56 -13.67 -3.06
CA GLU A 125 -19.44 -14.69 -2.00
C GLU A 125 -18.12 -14.58 -1.23
N ILE A 126 -17.00 -14.36 -1.93
CA ILE A 126 -15.69 -14.16 -1.30
C ILE A 126 -15.70 -12.90 -0.44
N LEU A 127 -16.25 -11.79 -0.94
CA LEU A 127 -16.37 -10.55 -0.18
C LEU A 127 -17.25 -10.71 1.05
N GLN A 128 -18.42 -11.36 0.92
CA GLN A 128 -19.36 -11.60 2.02
C GLN A 128 -18.77 -12.50 3.11
N THR A 129 -17.98 -13.51 2.72
CA THR A 129 -17.30 -14.40 3.66
C THR A 129 -16.15 -13.72 4.39
N GLY A 130 -15.41 -12.85 3.71
CA GLY A 130 -14.22 -12.16 4.24
C GLY A 130 -14.53 -10.83 4.97
N THR A 131 -15.80 -10.47 5.14
CA THR A 131 -16.27 -9.24 5.78
C THR A 131 -17.50 -9.48 6.66
N VAL A 132 -18.02 -8.44 7.28
CA VAL A 132 -19.32 -8.50 7.98
C VAL A 132 -20.42 -8.06 7.00
N PHE A 133 -21.17 -9.03 6.50
CA PHE A 133 -22.28 -8.80 5.57
C PHE A 133 -23.63 -9.07 6.24
N HIS A 134 -24.52 -8.09 6.20
CA HIS A 134 -25.87 -8.18 6.76
C HIS A 134 -26.86 -8.58 5.66
N THR A 135 -27.18 -9.88 5.61
CA THR A 135 -28.01 -10.48 4.55
C THR A 135 -29.42 -9.87 4.49
N GLU A 136 -30.02 -9.53 5.65
CA GLU A 136 -31.42 -9.03 5.73
C GLU A 136 -31.58 -7.66 5.08
N ILE A 137 -30.56 -6.78 5.25
CA ILE A 137 -30.58 -5.41 4.73
C ILE A 137 -29.64 -5.22 3.50
N GLN A 138 -28.96 -6.29 3.08
CA GLN A 138 -28.07 -6.30 1.92
C GLN A 138 -27.00 -5.21 1.98
N THR A 139 -26.28 -5.12 3.13
CA THR A 139 -25.21 -4.15 3.36
C THR A 139 -23.97 -4.82 3.92
N TYR A 140 -22.83 -4.15 3.73
CA TYR A 140 -21.56 -4.46 4.38
C TYR A 140 -21.34 -3.47 5.52
N ARG A 141 -21.12 -4.00 6.74
CA ARG A 141 -20.68 -3.13 7.85
C ARG A 141 -19.26 -2.68 7.61
N TYR A 142 -19.04 -1.38 7.54
CA TYR A 142 -17.74 -0.79 7.36
C TYR A 142 -17.41 0.20 8.48
N ARG A 143 -16.22 0.10 9.04
CA ARG A 143 -15.68 1.00 10.05
C ARG A 143 -14.43 1.66 9.51
N THR A 144 -14.38 2.98 9.52
CA THR A 144 -13.18 3.72 9.10
C THR A 144 -12.04 3.48 10.08
N ARG A 145 -10.80 3.46 9.58
CA ARG A 145 -9.64 3.48 10.48
C ARG A 145 -9.58 4.80 11.23
N GLY A 146 -9.27 4.73 12.53
CA GLY A 146 -9.00 5.88 13.37
C GLY A 146 -7.53 6.25 13.35
N ILE A 147 -7.22 7.55 13.15
CA ILE A 147 -5.82 8.04 13.11
C ILE A 147 -5.10 7.76 14.42
N VAL A 148 -5.79 7.85 15.55
CA VAL A 148 -5.17 7.72 16.90
C VAL A 148 -4.90 6.26 17.26
N TYR A 149 -5.78 5.34 16.90
CA TYR A 149 -5.76 3.96 17.40
C TYR A 149 -5.34 2.92 16.35
N ASP A 150 -5.59 3.20 15.08
CA ASP A 150 -5.38 2.27 13.97
C ASP A 150 -4.18 2.63 13.10
N PHE A 151 -3.40 3.63 13.48
CA PHE A 151 -2.29 4.09 12.68
C PHE A 151 -0.98 3.37 13.05
N ALA A 152 -0.21 2.97 12.04
CA ALA A 152 1.11 2.40 12.29
C ALA A 152 2.03 3.47 12.92
N PRO A 153 2.70 3.16 14.04
CA PRO A 153 3.50 4.15 14.78
C PRO A 153 4.77 4.60 14.06
N THR A 154 5.16 3.93 12.98
CA THR A 154 6.37 4.27 12.23
C THR A 154 6.07 5.12 10.99
N PRO A 155 6.64 6.32 10.87
CA PRO A 155 6.53 7.13 9.66
C PRO A 155 7.39 6.60 8.51
N TYR A 156 8.26 5.63 8.77
CA TYR A 156 9.28 5.16 7.84
C TYR A 156 8.86 3.85 7.19
N ILE A 157 8.18 3.97 6.07
CA ILE A 157 7.64 2.86 5.29
C ILE A 157 8.51 2.70 4.04
N PRO A 158 8.84 1.47 3.61
CA PRO A 158 9.47 1.28 2.32
C PRO A 158 8.55 1.75 1.18
N TYR A 159 9.12 2.15 0.06
CA TYR A 159 8.36 2.49 -1.12
C TYR A 159 8.63 1.51 -2.26
N PRO A 160 7.64 1.25 -3.14
CA PRO A 160 7.79 0.28 -4.21
C PRO A 160 8.43 0.89 -5.46
N GLU A 161 9.28 0.10 -6.11
CA GLU A 161 9.81 0.38 -7.44
C GLU A 161 9.67 -0.82 -8.36
N VAL A 162 8.97 -0.67 -9.47
CA VAL A 162 8.96 -1.67 -10.55
C VAL A 162 10.32 -1.64 -11.25
N VAL A 163 11.07 -2.73 -11.14
CA VAL A 163 12.42 -2.86 -11.70
C VAL A 163 12.44 -3.56 -13.05
N SER A 164 11.49 -4.48 -13.28
CA SER A 164 11.28 -5.15 -14.56
C SER A 164 9.82 -5.55 -14.75
N TYR A 165 9.46 -5.99 -15.94
CA TYR A 165 8.14 -6.51 -16.26
C TYR A 165 8.21 -7.57 -17.35
N ILE A 166 7.20 -8.45 -17.37
CA ILE A 166 7.02 -9.50 -18.36
C ILE A 166 5.60 -9.41 -18.91
N GLU A 167 5.45 -9.31 -20.21
CA GLU A 167 4.16 -9.47 -20.90
C GLU A 167 3.93 -10.97 -21.12
N ASN A 168 2.89 -11.51 -20.47
CA ASN A 168 2.60 -12.93 -20.49
C ASN A 168 1.80 -13.32 -21.73
N GLN A 169 1.86 -14.61 -22.11
CA GLN A 169 1.15 -15.13 -23.28
C GLN A 169 -0.38 -15.03 -23.18
N ASP A 170 -0.91 -14.98 -21.96
CA ASP A 170 -2.35 -14.84 -21.67
C ASP A 170 -2.83 -13.37 -21.68
N GLY A 171 -1.97 -12.44 -22.06
CA GLY A 171 -2.25 -11.01 -22.10
C GLY A 171 -2.17 -10.28 -20.76
N THR A 172 -1.76 -10.98 -19.69
CA THR A 172 -1.46 -10.32 -18.41
C THR A 172 -0.04 -9.75 -18.41
N ILE A 173 0.26 -8.89 -17.45
CA ILE A 173 1.60 -8.33 -17.24
C ILE A 173 2.04 -8.64 -15.82
N THR A 174 3.21 -9.24 -15.65
CA THR A 174 3.84 -9.45 -14.34
C THR A 174 4.89 -8.36 -14.11
N LEU A 175 4.78 -7.67 -13.00
CA LEU A 175 5.65 -6.58 -12.57
C LEU A 175 6.55 -7.09 -11.43
N GLU A 176 7.86 -7.03 -11.61
CA GLU A 176 8.81 -7.29 -10.53
C GLU A 176 9.08 -6.01 -9.76
N VAL A 177 8.85 -6.05 -8.44
CA VAL A 177 8.86 -4.88 -7.58
C VAL A 177 9.84 -5.06 -6.44
N ASN A 178 10.74 -4.10 -6.28
CA ASN A 178 11.58 -3.97 -5.10
C ASN A 178 10.96 -2.99 -4.11
N ALA A 179 10.97 -3.34 -2.83
CA ALA A 179 10.65 -2.43 -1.75
C ALA A 179 11.93 -1.75 -1.27
N VAL A 180 12.06 -0.46 -1.53
CA VAL A 180 13.21 0.35 -1.11
C VAL A 180 12.93 0.97 0.24
N TRP A 181 13.81 0.73 1.22
CA TRP A 181 13.66 1.26 2.58
C TRP A 181 14.83 2.19 2.95
N PRO A 182 14.70 3.50 2.72
CA PRO A 182 15.78 4.45 2.96
C PRO A 182 16.31 4.42 4.40
N GLN A 183 15.43 4.34 5.41
CA GLN A 183 15.80 4.34 6.83
C GLN A 183 16.65 3.14 7.26
N LYS A 184 16.58 2.06 6.52
CA LYS A 184 17.39 0.87 6.76
C LYS A 184 18.50 0.69 5.73
N GLU A 185 18.65 1.67 4.82
CA GLU A 185 19.61 1.64 3.72
C GLU A 185 19.51 0.35 2.87
N LEU A 186 18.27 -0.08 2.62
CA LEU A 186 17.97 -1.28 1.85
C LEU A 186 17.27 -0.90 0.54
N ASP A 187 17.84 -1.32 -0.58
CA ASP A 187 17.25 -1.17 -1.90
C ASP A 187 16.34 -2.35 -2.28
N GLN A 188 16.37 -3.41 -1.49
CA GLN A 188 15.54 -4.60 -1.58
C GLN A 188 15.18 -5.09 -0.17
N ALA A 189 14.41 -4.29 0.58
CA ALA A 189 13.91 -4.73 1.88
C ALA A 189 13.11 -6.03 1.76
N PHE A 190 12.31 -6.13 0.70
CA PHE A 190 11.70 -7.34 0.17
C PHE A 190 11.43 -7.16 -1.33
N CYS A 191 11.12 -8.27 -2.01
CA CYS A 191 10.74 -8.26 -3.42
C CYS A 191 9.40 -8.96 -3.58
N HIS A 192 8.59 -8.50 -4.51
CA HIS A 192 7.35 -9.16 -4.86
C HIS A 192 7.02 -9.01 -6.34
N SER A 193 6.19 -9.92 -6.85
CA SER A 193 5.73 -9.91 -8.24
C SER A 193 4.23 -9.69 -8.26
N VAL A 194 3.78 -8.63 -8.94
CA VAL A 194 2.37 -8.32 -9.11
C VAL A 194 1.94 -8.65 -10.53
N THR A 195 0.94 -9.50 -10.69
CA THR A 195 0.33 -9.75 -12.00
C THR A 195 -0.94 -8.93 -12.15
N ILE A 196 -1.04 -8.22 -13.27
CA ILE A 196 -2.21 -7.42 -13.66
C ILE A 196 -2.78 -7.91 -14.98
N ARG A 197 -4.09 -7.77 -15.15
CA ARG A 197 -4.81 -7.98 -16.41
C ARG A 197 -5.28 -6.63 -16.94
N LEU A 198 -4.93 -6.29 -18.18
CA LEU A 198 -5.47 -5.12 -18.86
C LEU A 198 -6.82 -5.49 -19.46
N LEU A 199 -7.88 -4.77 -19.11
CA LEU A 199 -9.21 -4.93 -19.67
C LEU A 199 -9.39 -4.07 -20.93
N ASP A 200 -8.86 -2.85 -20.85
CA ASP A 200 -8.74 -1.91 -21.96
C ASP A 200 -7.64 -0.88 -21.68
N LYS A 201 -7.64 0.25 -22.40
CA LYS A 201 -6.60 1.28 -22.27
C LYS A 201 -6.48 1.84 -20.85
N ASP A 202 -7.60 1.98 -20.13
CA ASP A 202 -7.66 2.69 -18.85
C ASP A 202 -8.06 1.78 -17.68
N ARG A 203 -8.67 0.62 -17.96
CA ARG A 203 -9.13 -0.32 -16.93
C ARG A 203 -8.20 -1.52 -16.82
N PHE A 204 -7.98 -1.95 -15.60
CA PHE A 204 -7.16 -3.11 -15.27
C PHE A 204 -7.68 -3.81 -14.02
N GLN A 205 -7.24 -5.04 -13.81
CA GLN A 205 -7.48 -5.79 -12.58
C GLN A 205 -6.19 -6.38 -12.07
N TYR A 206 -6.05 -6.43 -10.74
CA TYR A 206 -5.01 -7.19 -10.07
C TYR A 206 -5.38 -8.67 -10.07
N VAL A 207 -4.44 -9.53 -10.45
CA VAL A 207 -4.63 -10.98 -10.60
C VAL A 207 -3.98 -11.73 -9.45
N SER A 208 -2.78 -11.31 -9.05
CA SER A 208 -2.04 -11.95 -7.98
C SER A 208 -0.91 -11.07 -7.46
N ASN A 209 -0.44 -11.38 -6.25
CA ASN A 209 0.82 -10.92 -5.70
C ASN A 209 1.56 -12.10 -5.08
N TYR A 210 2.84 -12.20 -5.34
CA TYR A 210 3.73 -13.19 -4.77
C TYR A 210 4.97 -12.52 -4.17
N VAL A 211 5.21 -12.73 -2.87
CA VAL A 211 6.38 -12.19 -2.15
C VAL A 211 7.49 -13.23 -2.25
N SER A 212 8.55 -12.91 -3.00
CA SER A 212 9.63 -13.83 -3.31
C SER A 212 10.75 -13.84 -2.26
N ARG A 213 10.93 -12.72 -1.58
CA ARG A 213 11.93 -12.54 -0.54
C ARG A 213 11.39 -11.61 0.53
N SER A 214 11.27 -12.12 1.76
CA SER A 214 10.89 -11.34 2.94
C SER A 214 11.66 -11.88 4.14
N GLU A 215 12.75 -11.23 4.49
CA GLU A 215 13.45 -11.44 5.76
C GLU A 215 13.08 -10.34 6.79
N ILE A 216 12.14 -9.46 6.41
CA ILE A 216 11.80 -8.27 7.17
C ILE A 216 10.40 -8.39 7.73
N GLU A 217 10.31 -8.26 9.04
CA GLU A 217 9.05 -8.12 9.73
C GLU A 217 8.35 -6.84 9.26
N VAL A 218 7.07 -6.95 8.88
CA VAL A 218 6.25 -5.83 8.40
C VAL A 218 5.78 -5.00 9.59
N THR A 219 6.71 -4.22 10.16
CA THR A 219 6.49 -3.44 11.38
C THR A 219 5.66 -2.17 11.17
N TRP A 220 5.43 -1.77 9.93
CA TRP A 220 4.66 -0.57 9.57
C TRP A 220 3.17 -0.83 9.32
N TYR A 221 2.74 -2.08 9.41
CA TYR A 221 1.33 -2.42 9.32
C TYR A 221 0.73 -2.58 10.71
N THR A 222 -0.36 -1.90 10.95
CA THR A 222 -1.20 -2.07 12.14
C THR A 222 -2.49 -2.75 11.73
N GLU A 223 -2.87 -3.81 12.41
CA GLU A 223 -4.16 -4.47 12.17
C GLU A 223 -5.31 -3.55 12.58
N ARG A 224 -6.46 -3.72 11.92
CA ARG A 224 -7.68 -3.00 12.32
C ARG A 224 -8.10 -3.43 13.72
N LEU A 225 -8.70 -2.51 14.45
CA LEU A 225 -9.25 -2.81 15.77
C LEU A 225 -10.26 -3.96 15.67
N SER A 226 -10.22 -4.88 16.65
CA SER A 226 -11.30 -5.84 16.86
C SER A 226 -12.60 -5.10 17.22
N ASP A 227 -13.73 -5.79 17.09
CA ASP A 227 -15.03 -5.20 17.46
C ASP A 227 -15.05 -4.69 18.90
N GLU A 228 -14.48 -5.45 19.84
CA GLU A 228 -14.39 -5.08 21.26
C GLU A 228 -13.55 -3.81 21.46
N LYS A 229 -12.34 -3.77 20.88
CA LYS A 229 -11.49 -2.59 20.99
C LYS A 229 -12.07 -1.37 20.29
N TRP A 230 -12.78 -1.59 19.17
CA TRP A 230 -13.42 -0.50 18.46
C TRP A 230 -14.52 0.13 19.32
N GLU A 231 -15.35 -0.68 20.00
CA GLU A 231 -16.37 -0.20 20.95
C GLU A 231 -15.75 0.52 22.15
N GLU A 232 -14.61 0.04 22.68
CA GLU A 232 -13.88 0.74 23.74
C GLU A 232 -13.38 2.13 23.31
N CYS A 233 -12.93 2.27 22.06
CA CYS A 233 -12.34 3.51 21.55
C CYS A 233 -13.37 4.51 21.01
N TYR A 234 -14.47 4.03 20.43
CA TYR A 234 -15.42 4.83 19.66
C TYR A 234 -16.89 4.58 20.02
N GLY A 235 -17.22 3.62 20.88
CA GLY A 235 -18.60 3.16 21.14
C GLY A 235 -19.51 4.20 21.80
N ASP A 236 -18.95 5.22 22.45
CA ASP A 236 -19.70 6.30 23.12
C ASP A 236 -19.95 7.55 22.27
N ASN A 237 -19.71 7.47 20.92
CA ASN A 237 -19.81 8.59 19.98
C ASN A 237 -21.02 8.51 19.03
#